data_dfb81fa4e5746669c2d4ef0eb692ff58
#
_entry.id   dfb81fa4e5746669c2d4ef0eb692ff58
#
_cell.length_a   1.000
_cell.length_b   1.000
_cell.length_c   1.000
_cell.angle_alpha   90.00
_cell.angle_beta   90.00
_cell.angle_gamma   90.00
#
_symmetry.space_group_name_H-M   'P 1'
#
loop_
_entity.id
_entity.type
_entity.pdbx_description
1 polymer ?
#
loop_
_entity_poly.entity_id
_entity_poly.type
_entity_poly.pdbx_seq_one_letter_code
_entity_poly.pdbx_strand_id
1 'polypeptide(L)'
;NISEADRQFVLKYMSQYPTESLYPPYADEPQTYWPVYCKFLLFGAEKNKLPDNIRIFNKPGDAYGHLIDAAYIVDFKNKIEFFLSAVIYCNSDGILNDDKYDYDNIGKPFMKNLGELIYDYELKRIYKNRPDLSPFLFTYDLLPK
;
A
#
# COMPACT_ATOMS: atom_id res chain seq x y z
N ASN A 1 -22.46 6.87 11.66
CA ASN A 1 -21.93 7.80 10.65
C ASN A 1 -20.60 8.35 11.13
N ILE A 2 -19.59 8.35 10.26
CA ILE A 2 -18.29 8.99 10.55
C ILE A 2 -18.33 10.42 10.02
N SER A 3 -17.74 11.36 10.74
CA SER A 3 -17.66 12.74 10.29
C SER A 3 -16.71 12.89 9.11
N GLU A 4 -16.80 13.99 8.33
CA GLU A 4 -15.85 14.25 7.26
C GLU A 4 -14.42 14.45 7.81
N ALA A 5 -14.28 15.04 8.99
CA ALA A 5 -12.98 15.18 9.65
C ALA A 5 -12.36 13.81 10.00
N ASP A 6 -13.16 12.88 10.52
CA ASP A 6 -12.69 11.52 10.81
C ASP A 6 -12.32 10.77 9.53
N ARG A 7 -13.12 10.93 8.47
CA ARG A 7 -12.84 10.33 7.16
C ARG A 7 -11.49 10.82 6.62
N GLN A 8 -11.26 12.12 6.65
CA GLN A 8 -10.00 12.74 6.20
C GLN A 8 -8.82 12.27 7.05
N PHE A 9 -9.00 12.19 8.37
CA PHE A 9 -7.98 11.67 9.29
C PHE A 9 -7.60 10.24 8.93
N VAL A 10 -8.57 9.34 8.80
CA VAL A 10 -8.31 7.93 8.48
C VAL A 10 -7.61 7.79 7.13
N LEU A 11 -8.10 8.47 6.07
CA LEU A 11 -7.51 8.39 4.75
C LEU A 11 -6.08 8.93 4.73
N LYS A 12 -5.80 10.05 5.43
CA LYS A 12 -4.44 10.57 5.56
C LYS A 12 -3.49 9.51 6.09
N TYR A 13 -3.82 8.90 7.23
CA TYR A 13 -2.92 7.92 7.87
C TYR A 13 -2.87 6.56 7.14
N MET A 14 -3.93 6.15 6.45
CA MET A 14 -3.89 4.96 5.59
C MET A 14 -2.96 5.12 4.38
N SER A 15 -2.73 6.35 3.93
CA SER A 15 -1.91 6.65 2.76
C SER A 15 -0.53 7.21 3.07
N GLN A 16 -0.28 7.65 4.30
CA GLN A 16 1.00 8.19 4.72
C GLN A 16 2.11 7.14 4.60
N TYR A 17 3.26 7.56 4.09
CA TYR A 17 4.46 6.74 4.06
C TYR A 17 5.30 6.96 5.33
N PRO A 18 6.13 6.01 5.76
CA PRO A 18 6.98 6.20 6.94
C PRO A 18 7.86 7.44 6.90
N THR A 19 8.40 7.78 5.74
CA THR A 19 9.24 8.96 5.52
C THR A 19 8.50 10.30 5.64
N GLU A 20 7.17 10.28 5.68
CA GLU A 20 6.30 11.45 5.81
C GLU A 20 5.75 11.63 7.23
N SER A 21 6.08 10.71 8.15
CA SER A 21 5.63 10.77 9.55
C SER A 21 6.61 11.55 10.42
N LEU A 22 6.09 12.56 11.11
CA LEU A 22 6.84 13.28 12.14
C LEU A 22 6.78 12.56 13.49
N TYR A 23 5.65 11.89 13.78
CA TYR A 23 5.45 11.19 15.02
C TYR A 23 4.59 9.93 14.82
N PRO A 24 5.14 8.72 15.05
CA PRO A 24 6.55 8.42 15.34
C PRO A 24 7.49 8.81 14.19
N PRO A 25 8.77 9.14 14.49
CA PRO A 25 9.75 9.52 13.49
C PRO A 25 10.31 8.28 12.77
N TYR A 26 9.51 7.59 12.01
CA TYR A 26 9.91 6.35 11.31
C TYR A 26 11.09 6.55 10.34
N ALA A 27 11.31 7.78 9.86
CA ALA A 27 12.44 8.10 9.00
C ALA A 27 13.81 7.92 9.69
N ASP A 28 13.84 7.87 11.02
CA ASP A 28 15.06 7.61 11.79
C ASP A 28 15.46 6.12 11.79
N GLU A 29 14.54 5.25 11.40
CA GLU A 29 14.74 3.79 11.32
C GLU A 29 14.52 3.25 9.89
N PRO A 30 15.24 3.72 8.87
CA PRO A 30 14.95 3.39 7.46
C PRO A 30 15.19 1.92 7.10
N GLN A 31 15.92 1.18 7.93
CA GLN A 31 16.13 -0.27 7.76
C GLN A 31 14.90 -1.08 8.15
N THR A 32 14.13 -0.57 9.13
CA THR A 32 12.90 -1.17 9.62
C THR A 32 11.70 -0.66 8.84
N TYR A 33 11.64 0.67 8.60
CA TYR A 33 10.51 1.36 7.98
C TYR A 33 10.95 2.05 6.69
N TRP A 34 11.12 1.28 5.62
CA TRP A 34 11.49 1.83 4.31
C TRP A 34 10.32 2.58 3.64
N PRO A 35 10.57 3.39 2.61
CA PRO A 35 9.58 4.32 2.07
C PRO A 35 8.19 3.74 1.75
N VAL A 36 8.13 2.54 1.20
CA VAL A 36 6.87 1.85 0.83
C VAL A 36 6.52 0.69 1.77
N TYR A 37 6.99 0.76 3.02
CA TYR A 37 6.73 -0.27 4.03
C TYR A 37 5.23 -0.56 4.16
N CYS A 38 4.87 -1.84 4.17
CA CYS A 38 3.48 -2.32 4.26
C CYS A 38 2.54 -1.91 3.10
N LYS A 39 3.07 -1.47 1.96
CA LYS A 39 2.30 -1.27 0.72
C LYS A 39 2.48 -2.50 -0.18
N PHE A 40 1.96 -3.65 0.26
CA PHE A 40 2.26 -4.95 -0.39
C PHE A 40 1.77 -5.03 -1.83
N LEU A 41 0.55 -4.57 -2.08
CA LEU A 41 0.05 -4.42 -3.45
C LEU A 41 0.81 -3.28 -4.15
N LEU A 42 1.50 -3.59 -5.23
CA LEU A 42 2.48 -2.85 -6.04
C LEU A 42 3.94 -2.94 -5.58
N PHE A 43 4.24 -2.99 -4.27
CA PHE A 43 5.64 -2.87 -3.83
C PHE A 43 6.20 -4.12 -3.15
N GLY A 44 5.35 -5.02 -2.63
CA GLY A 44 5.81 -6.24 -1.97
C GLY A 44 6.78 -5.95 -0.83
N ALA A 45 8.03 -6.42 -1.00
CA ALA A 45 9.15 -6.18 -0.09
C ALA A 45 10.16 -5.14 -0.63
N GLU A 46 9.85 -4.43 -1.71
CA GLU A 46 10.77 -3.46 -2.29
C GLU A 46 11.04 -2.29 -1.34
N LYS A 47 12.30 -1.87 -1.33
CA LYS A 47 12.76 -0.75 -0.51
C LYS A 47 13.05 0.51 -1.33
N ASN A 48 12.55 0.55 -2.56
CA ASN A 48 12.87 1.54 -3.56
C ASN A 48 12.13 2.87 -3.36
N LYS A 49 12.45 3.79 -4.27
CA LYS A 49 11.94 5.16 -4.31
C LYS A 49 10.41 5.21 -4.34
N LEU A 50 9.86 6.16 -3.60
CA LEU A 50 8.45 6.54 -3.68
C LEU A 50 8.08 6.97 -5.10
N PRO A 51 6.99 6.46 -5.66
CA PRO A 51 6.42 7.05 -6.87
C PRO A 51 5.69 8.35 -6.52
N ASP A 52 6.11 9.45 -7.10
CA ASP A 52 5.58 10.79 -6.81
C ASP A 52 4.09 10.95 -7.17
N ASN A 53 3.59 10.09 -8.06
CA ASN A 53 2.24 10.18 -8.60
C ASN A 53 1.26 9.16 -8.03
N ILE A 54 1.73 8.17 -7.27
CA ILE A 54 0.88 7.09 -6.73
C ILE A 54 0.67 7.26 -5.24
N ARG A 55 -0.56 7.02 -4.79
CA ARG A 55 -0.92 6.86 -3.38
C ARG A 55 -1.68 5.57 -3.17
N ILE A 56 -1.37 4.90 -2.07
CA ILE A 56 -2.02 3.66 -1.68
C ILE A 56 -2.62 3.84 -0.29
N PHE A 57 -3.93 3.80 -0.24
CA PHE A 57 -4.73 3.84 0.97
C PHE A 57 -5.05 2.39 1.34
N ASN A 58 -4.29 1.80 2.27
CA ASN A 58 -4.44 0.38 2.51
C ASN A 58 -4.50 0.01 3.99
N LYS A 59 -5.01 -1.18 4.23
CA LYS A 59 -4.88 -1.88 5.49
C LYS A 59 -4.26 -3.25 5.21
N PRO A 60 -2.94 -3.39 5.44
CA PRO A 60 -2.26 -4.67 5.33
C PRO A 60 -2.45 -5.50 6.59
N GLY A 61 -2.11 -6.78 6.49
CA GLY A 61 -2.05 -7.70 7.62
C GLY A 61 -1.27 -8.96 7.28
N ASP A 62 -0.64 -9.51 8.29
CA ASP A 62 -0.02 -10.83 8.26
C ASP A 62 -0.27 -11.56 9.58
N ALA A 63 -0.66 -12.80 9.49
CA ALA A 63 -0.84 -13.66 10.65
C ALA A 63 -0.89 -15.14 10.25
N TYR A 64 -0.14 -15.97 10.95
CA TYR A 64 -0.20 -17.42 10.82
C TYR A 64 -0.09 -17.91 9.37
N GLY A 65 0.78 -17.31 8.59
CA GLY A 65 0.98 -17.62 7.17
C GLY A 65 0.01 -16.96 6.21
N HIS A 66 -0.99 -16.23 6.69
CA HIS A 66 -1.84 -15.42 5.81
C HIS A 66 -1.25 -14.04 5.63
N LEU A 67 -1.03 -13.63 4.39
CA LEU A 67 -0.68 -12.26 4.01
C LEU A 67 -1.86 -11.64 3.27
N ILE A 68 -2.31 -10.49 3.75
CA ILE A 68 -3.45 -9.76 3.18
C ILE A 68 -3.08 -8.31 2.92
N ASP A 69 -3.61 -7.74 1.86
CA ASP A 69 -3.66 -6.30 1.66
C ASP A 69 -5.00 -5.92 1.00
N ALA A 70 -5.63 -4.89 1.54
CA ALA A 70 -6.84 -4.29 0.99
C ALA A 70 -6.53 -2.81 0.73
N ALA A 71 -6.45 -2.44 -0.54
CA ALA A 71 -5.93 -1.16 -0.97
C ALA A 71 -6.87 -0.44 -1.94
N TYR A 72 -6.99 0.86 -1.76
CA TYR A 72 -7.44 1.79 -2.77
C TYR A 72 -6.22 2.52 -3.31
N ILE A 73 -5.97 2.36 -4.60
CA ILE A 73 -4.78 2.86 -5.28
C ILE A 73 -5.19 3.99 -6.22
N VAL A 74 -4.50 5.11 -6.14
CA VAL A 74 -4.71 6.27 -7.00
C VAL A 74 -3.42 6.66 -7.70
N ASP A 75 -3.52 7.02 -8.98
CA ASP A 75 -2.45 7.62 -9.77
C ASP A 75 -2.90 8.99 -10.26
N PHE A 76 -2.38 10.03 -9.65
CA PHE A 76 -2.74 11.41 -9.96
C PHE A 76 -2.29 11.84 -11.36
N LYS A 77 -1.19 11.30 -11.86
CA LYS A 77 -0.64 11.63 -13.19
C LYS A 77 -1.52 11.06 -14.31
N ASN A 78 -1.86 9.77 -14.20
CA ASN A 78 -2.64 9.08 -15.23
C ASN A 78 -4.15 9.16 -14.98
N LYS A 79 -4.59 9.75 -13.86
CA LYS A 79 -5.99 9.85 -13.41
C LYS A 79 -6.65 8.47 -13.38
N ILE A 80 -6.05 7.56 -12.61
CA ILE A 80 -6.50 6.19 -12.41
C ILE A 80 -6.82 6.00 -10.93
N GLU A 81 -7.89 5.26 -10.67
CA GLU A 81 -8.23 4.80 -9.32
C GLU A 81 -8.83 3.39 -9.41
N PHE A 82 -8.49 2.56 -8.45
CA PHE A 82 -9.09 1.23 -8.31
C PHE A 82 -8.94 0.67 -6.90
N PHE A 83 -9.88 -0.20 -6.53
CA PHE A 83 -9.75 -1.04 -5.35
C PHE A 83 -9.17 -2.39 -5.73
N LEU A 84 -8.24 -2.87 -4.92
CA LEU A 84 -7.69 -4.21 -5.01
C LEU A 84 -7.55 -4.80 -3.61
N SER A 85 -8.06 -6.01 -3.42
CA SER A 85 -7.89 -6.76 -2.19
C SER A 85 -7.44 -8.16 -2.52
N ALA A 86 -6.42 -8.63 -1.83
CA ALA A 86 -5.90 -9.98 -2.00
C ALA A 86 -5.48 -10.58 -0.66
N VAL A 87 -5.62 -11.89 -0.57
CA VAL A 87 -5.09 -12.71 0.51
C VAL A 87 -4.39 -13.92 -0.08
N ILE A 88 -3.23 -14.27 0.47
CA ILE A 88 -2.49 -15.48 0.11
C ILE A 88 -2.07 -16.21 1.39
N TYR A 89 -2.13 -17.53 1.36
CA TYR A 89 -1.61 -18.40 2.42
C TYR A 89 -0.17 -18.81 2.08
N CYS A 90 0.76 -18.51 2.96
CA CYS A 90 2.20 -18.68 2.80
C CYS A 90 2.79 -19.42 4.00
N ASN A 91 2.40 -20.68 4.18
CA ASN A 91 2.87 -21.52 5.28
C ASN A 91 3.10 -22.94 4.74
N SER A 92 4.28 -23.17 4.19
CA SER A 92 4.60 -24.41 3.47
C SER A 92 4.77 -25.63 4.38
N ASP A 93 5.16 -25.44 5.64
CA ASP A 93 5.31 -26.53 6.61
C ASP A 93 4.01 -26.87 7.36
N GLY A 94 2.99 -26.01 7.25
CA GLY A 94 1.69 -26.20 7.87
C GLY A 94 1.67 -26.04 9.39
N ILE A 95 2.77 -25.61 10.02
CA ILE A 95 2.85 -25.39 11.45
C ILE A 95 2.41 -23.95 11.74
N LEU A 96 1.43 -23.81 12.63
CA LEU A 96 0.94 -22.50 13.05
C LEU A 96 1.71 -22.00 14.27
N ASN A 97 1.93 -20.69 14.35
CA ASN A 97 2.51 -20.03 15.50
C ASN A 97 3.97 -20.43 15.83
N ASP A 98 4.75 -20.75 14.80
CA ASP A 98 6.19 -21.01 14.90
C ASP A 98 7.05 -19.89 14.29
N ASP A 99 6.43 -18.81 13.85
CA ASP A 99 7.04 -17.62 13.24
C ASP A 99 7.83 -17.90 11.94
N LYS A 100 7.58 -19.03 11.28
CA LYS A 100 8.24 -19.41 10.02
C LYS A 100 7.23 -19.43 8.87
N TYR A 101 7.11 -18.31 8.21
CA TYR A 101 6.17 -18.15 7.11
C TYR A 101 6.87 -17.67 5.84
N ASP A 102 6.35 -18.10 4.68
CA ASP A 102 6.92 -17.79 3.36
C ASP A 102 6.53 -16.38 2.85
N TYR A 103 6.36 -15.41 3.76
CA TYR A 103 5.93 -14.06 3.39
C TYR A 103 6.89 -13.39 2.42
N ASP A 104 8.19 -13.47 2.66
CA ASP A 104 9.19 -12.76 1.86
C ASP A 104 9.43 -13.43 0.50
N ASN A 105 9.38 -14.78 0.47
CA ASN A 105 9.71 -15.55 -0.72
C ASN A 105 8.52 -15.80 -1.65
N ILE A 106 7.30 -15.82 -1.09
CA ILE A 106 6.08 -16.16 -1.83
C ILE A 106 5.05 -15.02 -1.74
N GLY A 107 4.68 -14.61 -0.52
CA GLY A 107 3.57 -13.71 -0.29
C GLY A 107 3.77 -12.32 -0.88
N LYS A 108 4.86 -11.64 -0.49
CA LYS A 108 5.15 -10.28 -0.95
C LYS A 108 5.44 -10.21 -2.45
N PRO A 109 6.19 -11.14 -3.08
CA PRO A 109 6.31 -11.19 -4.53
C PRO A 109 4.97 -11.40 -5.26
N PHE A 110 4.09 -12.25 -4.73
CA PHE A 110 2.75 -12.43 -5.27
C PHE A 110 1.95 -11.12 -5.24
N MET A 111 1.91 -10.44 -4.08
CA MET A 111 1.17 -9.18 -3.90
C MET A 111 1.68 -8.11 -4.87
N LYS A 112 3.01 -7.98 -5.00
CA LYS A 112 3.61 -7.05 -5.95
C LYS A 112 3.17 -7.33 -7.38
N ASN A 113 3.39 -8.56 -7.85
CA ASN A 113 3.09 -8.94 -9.23
C ASN A 113 1.60 -8.79 -9.56
N LEU A 114 0.72 -9.15 -8.62
CA LEU A 114 -0.73 -8.95 -8.78
C LEU A 114 -1.07 -7.46 -8.90
N GLY A 115 -0.52 -6.63 -8.03
CA GLY A 115 -0.73 -5.19 -8.05
C GLY A 115 -0.25 -4.55 -9.35
N GLU A 116 0.96 -4.90 -9.80
CA GLU A 116 1.52 -4.42 -11.07
C GLU A 116 0.68 -4.85 -12.28
N LEU A 117 0.24 -6.11 -12.30
CA LEU A 117 -0.61 -6.63 -13.38
C LEU A 117 -1.93 -5.85 -13.50
N ILE A 118 -2.59 -5.60 -12.37
CA ILE A 118 -3.85 -4.86 -12.36
C ILE A 118 -3.62 -3.38 -12.68
N TYR A 119 -2.56 -2.78 -12.17
CA TYR A 119 -2.19 -1.40 -12.50
C TYR A 119 -1.91 -1.23 -14.00
N ASP A 120 -1.18 -2.15 -14.61
CA ASP A 120 -0.91 -2.17 -16.06
C ASP A 120 -2.20 -2.35 -16.90
N TYR A 121 -3.14 -3.13 -16.39
CA TYR A 121 -4.47 -3.25 -16.99
C TYR A 121 -5.23 -1.91 -16.95
N GLU A 122 -5.26 -1.26 -15.79
CA GLU A 122 -5.92 0.02 -15.59
C GLU A 122 -5.27 1.15 -16.40
N LEU A 123 -3.95 1.13 -16.61
CA LEU A 123 -3.27 2.06 -17.52
C LEU A 123 -3.77 1.97 -18.97
N LYS A 124 -4.11 0.77 -19.43
CA LYS A 124 -4.56 0.48 -20.81
C LYS A 124 -6.07 0.57 -20.97
N ARG A 125 -6.81 0.57 -19.86
CA ARG A 125 -8.27 0.60 -19.86
C ARG A 125 -8.80 1.88 -20.47
N ILE A 126 -9.81 1.76 -21.35
CA ILE A 126 -10.50 2.91 -21.93
C ILE A 126 -11.51 3.43 -20.89
N TYR A 127 -11.27 4.63 -20.39
CA TYR A 127 -12.17 5.31 -19.47
C TYR A 127 -13.12 6.23 -20.25
N LYS A 128 -14.42 6.10 -19.99
CA LYS A 128 -15.42 7.03 -20.50
C LYS A 128 -15.27 8.41 -19.85
N ASN A 129 -15.01 8.42 -18.54
CA ASN A 129 -14.71 9.61 -17.75
C ASN A 129 -13.52 9.31 -16.84
N ARG A 130 -12.65 10.30 -16.66
CA ARG A 130 -11.54 10.19 -15.70
C ARG A 130 -12.00 10.65 -14.32
N PRO A 131 -11.55 10.01 -13.23
CA PRO A 131 -11.94 10.39 -11.87
C PRO A 131 -11.39 11.76 -11.47
N ASP A 132 -12.12 12.44 -10.58
CA ASP A 132 -11.59 13.55 -9.80
C ASP A 132 -10.88 12.99 -8.57
N LEU A 133 -9.56 13.07 -8.56
CA LEU A 133 -8.72 12.56 -7.46
C LEU A 133 -8.36 13.66 -6.44
N SER A 134 -8.89 14.87 -6.59
CA SER A 134 -8.61 15.99 -5.67
C SER A 134 -8.96 15.68 -4.20
N PRO A 135 -10.01 14.89 -3.86
CA PRO A 135 -10.32 14.53 -2.48
C PRO A 135 -9.27 13.64 -1.80
N PHE A 136 -8.31 13.10 -2.56
CA PHE A 136 -7.27 12.20 -2.08
C PHE A 136 -5.87 12.87 -1.98
N LEU A 137 -5.81 14.18 -2.23
CA LEU A 137 -4.60 14.96 -2.06
C LEU A 137 -4.48 15.39 -0.59
N PHE A 138 -3.52 14.81 0.11
CA PHE A 138 -3.24 15.11 1.51
C PHE A 138 -1.91 15.86 1.68
N THR A 139 -1.87 16.73 2.67
CA THR A 139 -0.60 17.27 3.19
C THR A 139 -0.15 16.40 4.35
N TYR A 140 1.04 15.82 4.22
CA TYR A 140 1.64 14.98 5.25
C TYR A 140 2.55 15.80 6.16
N ASP A 141 2.97 15.22 7.28
CA ASP A 141 3.70 15.92 8.32
C ASP A 141 5.10 16.34 7.85
N LEU A 142 5.74 15.50 7.04
CA LEU A 142 7.04 15.77 6.41
C LEU A 142 6.91 15.70 4.89
N LEU A 143 7.68 16.53 4.21
CA LEU A 143 7.84 16.38 2.76
C LEU A 143 8.83 15.24 2.48
N PRO A 144 8.61 14.42 1.44
CA PRO A 144 9.58 13.41 1.01
C PRO A 144 10.92 14.09 0.69
N LYS A 145 11.98 13.53 1.23
CA LYS A 145 13.35 14.02 0.97
C LYS A 145 13.89 13.42 -0.33
#